data_71a3d4c5b95546adbe578a92597c55ce
#
_entry.id   71a3d4c5b95546adbe578a92597c55ce
#
_cell.length_a   1.000
_cell.length_b   1.000
_cell.length_c   1.000
_cell.angle_alpha   90.00
_cell.angle_beta   90.00
_cell.angle_gamma   90.00
#
_symmetry.space_group_name_H-M   'P 1'
#
loop_
_entity.id
_entity.type
_entity.pdbx_description
1 polymer ?
#
loop_
_entity_poly.entity_id
_entity_poly.type
_entity_poly.pdbx_seq_one_letter_code
_entity_poly.pdbx_strand_id
1 'polypeptide(L)'
;ALLIAPTGGGKTLAGFLPSLVELADTDPKAIRTGIHTLYISPPKALTVDVARNLETPIAEMGLPIESETRTGDTPQNRRQRQRKHPPHILLTTPESLALLLSYSEAPDYFASLKTVIIDELHAIADTKRGQLLTLGLARLAQLAPQCRFLGLSATVAAPERVAQHLQYGARPLDIIRGRDGAQPVMNILIPEARVPWSGRMALHSVPALYEEIKKRKTTLVFVNTRAQAELVFQGLWRLNDENLAIGLHHGSLAVEQRRKIEAAMARGALRAVVATSSLDLGFDWGDIDLVIQVGAPKGASRLLQRIGRANHRLDAP
;
A
#
# COMPACT_ATOMS: atom_id res chain seq x y z
N ALA A 1 11.05 -15.91 2.17
CA ALA A 1 11.46 -14.99 3.25
C ALA A 1 10.34 -14.01 3.60
N LEU A 2 10.32 -13.49 4.82
CA LEU A 2 9.46 -12.38 5.24
C LEU A 2 10.35 -11.18 5.61
N LEU A 3 10.23 -10.08 4.90
CA LEU A 3 10.93 -8.83 5.19
C LEU A 3 10.01 -7.91 5.99
N ILE A 4 10.45 -7.54 7.19
CA ILE A 4 9.71 -6.68 8.12
C ILE A 4 10.51 -5.39 8.31
N ALA A 5 9.90 -4.24 8.00
CA ALA A 5 10.46 -2.94 8.29
C ALA A 5 9.33 -1.90 8.39
N PRO A 6 9.55 -0.76 9.05
CA PRO A 6 8.56 0.32 9.12
C PRO A 6 8.19 0.84 7.73
N THR A 7 7.09 1.56 7.64
CA THR A 7 6.70 2.25 6.41
C THR A 7 7.78 3.28 6.06
N GLY A 8 8.10 3.46 4.78
CA GLY A 8 9.24 4.31 4.36
C GLY A 8 10.62 3.63 4.44
N GLY A 9 10.71 2.43 5.03
CA GLY A 9 11.98 1.68 5.20
C GLY A 9 12.51 1.00 3.92
N GLY A 10 12.08 1.40 2.73
CA GLY A 10 12.62 0.87 1.46
C GLY A 10 12.25 -0.58 1.14
N LYS A 11 11.27 -1.18 1.85
CA LYS A 11 10.87 -2.60 1.68
C LYS A 11 10.58 -2.99 0.23
N THR A 12 9.83 -2.14 -0.47
CA THR A 12 9.39 -2.43 -1.84
C THR A 12 10.59 -2.54 -2.77
N LEU A 13 11.51 -1.57 -2.72
CA LEU A 13 12.74 -1.63 -3.52
C LEU A 13 13.61 -2.83 -3.13
N ALA A 14 13.80 -3.08 -1.83
CA ALA A 14 14.54 -4.24 -1.34
C ALA A 14 13.94 -5.56 -1.83
N GLY A 15 12.60 -5.63 -1.93
CA GLY A 15 11.91 -6.79 -2.48
C GLY A 15 12.13 -7.01 -3.98
N PHE A 16 12.21 -5.94 -4.76
CA PHE A 16 12.46 -6.03 -6.22
C PHE A 16 13.93 -6.17 -6.58
N LEU A 17 14.84 -5.69 -5.75
CA LEU A 17 16.26 -5.61 -6.09
C LEU A 17 16.87 -6.94 -6.56
N PRO A 18 16.63 -8.10 -5.91
CA PRO A 18 17.12 -9.39 -6.42
C PRO A 18 16.61 -9.71 -7.82
N SER A 19 15.34 -9.41 -8.10
CA SER A 19 14.73 -9.66 -9.41
C SER A 19 15.28 -8.70 -10.48
N LEU A 20 15.55 -7.45 -10.15
CA LEU A 20 16.15 -6.50 -11.07
C LEU A 20 17.58 -6.90 -11.44
N VAL A 21 18.38 -7.36 -10.46
CA VAL A 21 19.73 -7.86 -10.69
C VAL A 21 19.70 -9.11 -11.59
N GLU A 22 18.86 -10.11 -11.25
CA GLU A 22 18.73 -11.32 -12.05
C GLU A 22 18.30 -11.03 -13.51
N LEU A 23 17.37 -10.08 -13.69
CA LEU A 23 16.91 -9.67 -15.02
C LEU A 23 17.96 -8.86 -15.77
N ALA A 24 18.76 -8.05 -15.10
CA ALA A 24 19.84 -7.28 -15.71
C ALA A 24 20.98 -8.18 -16.22
N ASP A 25 21.28 -9.25 -15.47
CA ASP A 25 22.35 -10.20 -15.81
C ASP A 25 21.92 -11.25 -16.85
N THR A 26 20.61 -11.33 -17.18
CA THR A 26 20.09 -12.32 -18.12
C THR A 26 20.09 -11.77 -19.55
N ASP A 27 20.53 -12.56 -20.53
CA ASP A 27 20.45 -12.19 -21.95
C ASP A 27 18.99 -11.78 -22.29
N PRO A 28 18.75 -10.56 -22.82
CA PRO A 28 17.42 -10.12 -23.20
C PRO A 28 16.65 -11.06 -24.12
N LYS A 29 17.37 -11.90 -24.89
CA LYS A 29 16.78 -12.92 -25.76
C LYS A 29 16.30 -14.16 -25.00
N ALA A 30 16.89 -14.45 -23.84
CA ALA A 30 16.54 -15.62 -23.01
C ALA A 30 15.32 -15.35 -22.09
N ILE A 31 15.00 -14.08 -21.82
CA ILE A 31 13.91 -13.67 -20.90
C ILE A 31 12.51 -13.77 -21.57
N ARG A 32 12.40 -14.06 -22.85
CA ARG A 32 11.18 -13.87 -23.66
C ARG A 32 9.99 -14.79 -23.38
N THR A 33 10.08 -15.74 -22.47
CA THR A 33 9.02 -16.72 -22.25
C THR A 33 8.50 -16.66 -20.81
N GLY A 34 7.42 -15.90 -20.58
CA GLY A 34 6.69 -15.90 -19.31
C GLY A 34 7.09 -14.80 -18.34
N ILE A 35 6.51 -14.85 -17.15
CA ILE A 35 6.72 -13.88 -16.07
C ILE A 35 7.90 -14.33 -15.21
N HIS A 36 8.87 -13.43 -15.00
CA HIS A 36 9.97 -13.66 -14.06
C HIS A 36 9.56 -13.33 -12.62
N THR A 37 8.91 -12.20 -12.43
CA THR A 37 8.53 -11.69 -11.09
C THR A 37 7.07 -11.31 -11.06
N LEU A 38 6.36 -11.84 -10.05
CA LEU A 38 4.98 -11.52 -9.76
C LEU A 38 4.91 -10.71 -8.47
N TYR A 39 4.41 -9.47 -8.55
CA TYR A 39 4.15 -8.64 -7.37
C TYR A 39 2.66 -8.60 -7.08
N ILE A 40 2.27 -8.89 -5.86
CA ILE A 40 0.88 -8.98 -5.42
C ILE A 40 0.65 -7.97 -4.29
N SER A 41 -0.26 -7.02 -4.53
CA SER A 41 -0.66 -6.05 -3.52
C SER A 41 -2.16 -6.04 -3.32
N PRO A 42 -2.65 -5.91 -2.06
CA PRO A 42 -4.07 -5.86 -1.79
C PRO A 42 -4.79 -4.68 -2.42
N PRO A 43 -4.31 -3.43 -2.31
CA PRO A 43 -4.96 -2.28 -2.94
C PRO A 43 -4.52 -2.11 -4.39
N LYS A 44 -5.48 -1.89 -5.28
CA LYS A 44 -5.21 -1.55 -6.70
C LYS A 44 -4.35 -0.30 -6.87
N ALA A 45 -4.58 0.71 -6.03
CA ALA A 45 -3.86 1.98 -6.07
C ALA A 45 -2.37 1.78 -5.80
N LEU A 46 -2.01 0.98 -4.77
CA LEU A 46 -0.62 0.66 -4.45
C LEU A 46 0.09 -0.03 -5.62
N THR A 47 -0.61 -0.91 -6.34
CA THR A 47 -0.05 -1.58 -7.52
C THR A 47 0.38 -0.59 -8.60
N VAL A 48 -0.38 0.50 -8.79
CA VAL A 48 -0.05 1.55 -9.78
C VAL A 48 1.12 2.42 -9.33
N ASP A 49 1.15 2.79 -8.05
CA ASP A 49 2.24 3.63 -7.52
C ASP A 49 3.57 2.89 -7.48
N VAL A 50 3.55 1.62 -7.07
CA VAL A 50 4.74 0.76 -7.11
C VAL A 50 5.24 0.58 -8.54
N ALA A 51 4.34 0.44 -9.53
CA ALA A 51 4.74 0.36 -10.93
C ALA A 51 5.51 1.63 -11.36
N ARG A 52 5.01 2.83 -11.02
CA ARG A 52 5.70 4.10 -11.32
C ARG A 52 7.07 4.19 -10.64
N ASN A 53 7.12 3.83 -9.35
CA ASN A 53 8.38 3.87 -8.59
C ASN A 53 9.40 2.84 -9.10
N LEU A 54 8.96 1.78 -9.76
CA LEU A 54 9.81 0.78 -10.39
C LEU A 54 10.28 1.20 -11.79
N GLU A 55 9.44 1.91 -12.54
CA GLU A 55 9.75 2.40 -13.89
C GLU A 55 10.96 3.37 -13.88
N THR A 56 11.05 4.23 -12.85
CA THR A 56 12.15 5.20 -12.75
C THR A 56 13.53 4.54 -12.69
N PRO A 57 13.85 3.64 -11.73
CA PRO A 57 15.15 2.99 -11.67
C PRO A 57 15.41 2.09 -12.91
N ILE A 58 14.40 1.42 -13.46
CA ILE A 58 14.55 0.63 -14.69
C ILE A 58 15.00 1.53 -15.85
N ALA A 59 14.37 2.70 -16.01
CA ALA A 59 14.70 3.64 -17.08
C ALA A 59 16.07 4.30 -16.87
N GLU A 60 16.38 4.74 -15.65
CA GLU A 60 17.66 5.37 -15.32
C GLU A 60 18.85 4.43 -15.50
N MET A 61 18.67 3.15 -15.22
CA MET A 61 19.69 2.11 -15.41
C MET A 61 19.70 1.56 -16.84
N GLY A 62 18.80 1.99 -17.72
CA GLY A 62 18.70 1.51 -19.09
C GLY A 62 18.41 0.02 -19.23
N LEU A 63 17.71 -0.57 -18.25
CA LEU A 63 17.43 -2.01 -18.24
C LEU A 63 16.32 -2.38 -19.25
N PRO A 64 16.47 -3.43 -20.05
CA PRO A 64 15.46 -3.90 -21.01
C PRO A 64 14.35 -4.69 -20.30
N ILE A 65 13.83 -4.17 -19.19
CA ILE A 65 12.83 -4.83 -18.35
C ILE A 65 11.45 -4.21 -18.61
N GLU A 66 10.48 -5.05 -18.96
CA GLU A 66 9.08 -4.65 -19.08
C GLU A 66 8.34 -4.93 -17.78
N SER A 67 7.73 -3.90 -17.20
CA SER A 67 6.84 -4.01 -16.05
C SER A 67 5.43 -3.58 -16.42
N GLU A 68 4.42 -4.35 -16.04
CA GLU A 68 3.02 -4.03 -16.30
C GLU A 68 2.11 -4.32 -15.13
N THR A 69 1.03 -3.53 -15.04
CA THR A 69 -0.03 -3.75 -14.04
C THR A 69 -1.19 -4.55 -14.64
N ARG A 70 -1.75 -5.47 -13.84
CA ARG A 70 -2.98 -6.19 -14.14
C ARG A 70 -3.90 -6.21 -12.93
N THR A 71 -4.92 -5.38 -12.99
CA THR A 71 -5.95 -5.24 -11.95
C THR A 71 -7.35 -5.39 -12.54
N GLY A 72 -8.39 -5.30 -11.72
CA GLY A 72 -9.77 -5.28 -12.19
C GLY A 72 -10.08 -4.15 -13.17
N ASP A 73 -9.28 -3.08 -13.17
CA ASP A 73 -9.49 -1.89 -14.02
C ASP A 73 -8.66 -1.93 -15.32
N THR A 74 -7.82 -2.96 -15.51
CA THR A 74 -7.03 -3.12 -16.73
C THR A 74 -7.94 -3.42 -17.93
N PRO A 75 -7.86 -2.66 -19.04
CA PRO A 75 -8.70 -2.87 -20.22
C PRO A 75 -8.53 -4.28 -20.81
N GLN A 76 -9.59 -4.80 -21.43
CA GLN A 76 -9.61 -6.18 -21.93
C GLN A 76 -8.58 -6.44 -23.03
N ASN A 77 -8.37 -5.49 -23.93
CA ASN A 77 -7.34 -5.60 -24.97
C ASN A 77 -5.93 -5.74 -24.38
N ARG A 78 -5.62 -4.96 -23.32
CA ARG A 78 -4.34 -5.07 -22.61
C ARG A 78 -4.20 -6.41 -21.90
N ARG A 79 -5.28 -6.92 -21.27
CA ARG A 79 -5.27 -8.24 -20.63
C ARG A 79 -5.00 -9.37 -21.64
N GLN A 80 -5.58 -9.28 -22.85
CA GLN A 80 -5.35 -10.25 -23.92
C GLN A 80 -3.90 -10.20 -24.43
N ARG A 81 -3.35 -8.98 -24.60
CA ARG A 81 -1.94 -8.81 -24.97
C ARG A 81 -1.02 -9.43 -23.93
N GLN A 82 -1.23 -9.13 -22.63
CA GLN A 82 -0.44 -9.67 -21.51
C GLN A 82 -0.45 -11.21 -21.45
N ARG A 83 -1.51 -11.86 -21.91
CA ARG A 83 -1.56 -13.33 -21.99
C ARG A 83 -0.68 -13.88 -23.10
N LYS A 84 -0.59 -13.19 -24.24
CA LYS A 84 0.22 -13.60 -25.40
C LYS A 84 1.69 -13.17 -25.26
N HIS A 85 1.89 -12.01 -24.66
CA HIS A 85 3.20 -11.39 -24.46
C HIS A 85 3.28 -10.93 -22.99
N PRO A 86 3.61 -11.85 -22.07
CA PRO A 86 3.72 -11.52 -20.65
C PRO A 86 4.92 -10.60 -20.40
N PRO A 87 4.77 -9.60 -19.51
CA PRO A 87 5.88 -8.74 -19.10
C PRO A 87 6.85 -9.52 -18.20
N HIS A 88 8.07 -9.03 -18.04
CA HIS A 88 9.05 -9.60 -17.12
C HIS A 88 8.60 -9.48 -15.66
N ILE A 89 7.99 -8.35 -15.30
CA ILE A 89 7.45 -8.09 -13.97
C ILE A 89 5.95 -7.78 -14.10
N LEU A 90 5.12 -8.60 -13.48
CA LEU A 90 3.68 -8.37 -13.44
C LEU A 90 3.23 -7.95 -12.04
N LEU A 91 2.64 -6.75 -11.92
CA LEU A 91 2.07 -6.24 -10.69
C LEU A 91 0.55 -6.49 -10.70
N THR A 92 0.02 -7.14 -9.67
CA THR A 92 -1.39 -7.60 -9.68
C THR A 92 -2.05 -7.56 -8.29
N THR A 93 -3.30 -7.98 -8.23
CA THR A 93 -4.07 -8.15 -6.97
C THR A 93 -4.43 -9.62 -6.77
N PRO A 94 -4.77 -10.06 -5.54
CA PRO A 94 -5.18 -11.45 -5.28
C PRO A 94 -6.31 -11.94 -6.19
N GLU A 95 -7.30 -11.09 -6.48
CA GLU A 95 -8.44 -11.43 -7.33
C GLU A 95 -8.02 -11.62 -8.79
N SER A 96 -7.13 -10.75 -9.29
CA SER A 96 -6.62 -10.85 -10.66
C SER A 96 -5.69 -12.06 -10.83
N LEU A 97 -4.93 -12.42 -9.78
CA LEU A 97 -4.14 -13.65 -9.77
C LEU A 97 -5.05 -14.88 -9.85
N ALA A 98 -6.13 -14.94 -9.05
CA ALA A 98 -7.07 -16.05 -9.09
C ALA A 98 -7.66 -16.26 -10.50
N LEU A 99 -7.98 -15.16 -11.21
CA LEU A 99 -8.40 -15.20 -12.61
C LEU A 99 -7.30 -15.70 -13.53
N LEU A 100 -6.05 -15.26 -13.36
CA LEU A 100 -4.92 -15.74 -14.17
C LEU A 100 -4.70 -17.26 -14.01
N LEU A 101 -4.81 -17.74 -12.77
CA LEU A 101 -4.64 -19.15 -12.45
C LEU A 101 -5.80 -20.05 -12.94
N SER A 102 -6.96 -19.46 -13.28
CA SER A 102 -8.11 -20.18 -13.81
C SER A 102 -8.02 -20.44 -15.32
N TYR A 103 -7.09 -19.82 -16.03
CA TYR A 103 -6.90 -20.05 -17.46
C TYR A 103 -6.18 -21.38 -17.72
N SER A 104 -6.50 -22.02 -18.85
CA SER A 104 -5.83 -23.24 -19.31
C SER A 104 -4.33 -23.05 -19.54
N GLU A 105 -3.91 -21.86 -19.95
CA GLU A 105 -2.54 -21.47 -20.23
C GLU A 105 -1.70 -21.12 -18.99
N ALA A 106 -2.30 -21.19 -17.78
CA ALA A 106 -1.59 -20.83 -16.54
C ALA A 106 -0.28 -21.60 -16.32
N PRO A 107 -0.16 -22.92 -16.65
CA PRO A 107 1.11 -23.62 -16.50
C PRO A 107 2.23 -22.98 -17.34
N ASP A 108 1.99 -22.67 -18.59
CA ASP A 108 2.98 -22.07 -19.50
C ASP A 108 3.27 -20.61 -19.09
N TYR A 109 2.23 -19.89 -18.69
CA TYR A 109 2.30 -18.48 -18.29
C TYR A 109 3.18 -18.25 -17.05
N PHE A 110 3.20 -19.20 -16.12
CA PHE A 110 3.97 -19.14 -14.88
C PHE A 110 5.21 -20.05 -14.86
N ALA A 111 5.50 -20.76 -15.94
CA ALA A 111 6.62 -21.72 -16.01
C ALA A 111 7.99 -21.09 -15.69
N SER A 112 8.19 -19.83 -16.10
CA SER A 112 9.43 -19.07 -15.87
C SER A 112 9.46 -18.26 -14.57
N LEU A 113 8.44 -18.37 -13.72
CA LEU A 113 8.31 -17.59 -12.50
C LEU A 113 9.43 -17.92 -11.49
N LYS A 114 10.22 -16.91 -11.11
CA LYS A 114 11.33 -17.03 -10.16
C LYS A 114 11.01 -16.46 -8.80
N THR A 115 10.23 -15.38 -8.76
CA THR A 115 9.97 -14.66 -7.51
C THR A 115 8.51 -14.20 -7.43
N VAL A 116 7.87 -14.44 -6.31
CA VAL A 116 6.57 -13.86 -5.94
C VAL A 116 6.78 -12.94 -4.76
N ILE A 117 6.47 -11.66 -4.93
CA ILE A 117 6.53 -10.63 -3.88
C ILE A 117 5.10 -10.34 -3.42
N ILE A 118 4.83 -10.50 -2.15
CA ILE A 118 3.52 -10.22 -1.54
C ILE A 118 3.67 -9.02 -0.63
N ASP A 119 3.08 -7.90 -1.02
CA ASP A 119 3.15 -6.67 -0.23
C ASP A 119 2.01 -6.56 0.76
N GLU A 120 2.26 -5.81 1.85
CA GLU A 120 1.34 -5.61 2.96
C GLU A 120 0.71 -6.93 3.46
N LEU A 121 1.51 -8.00 3.50
CA LEU A 121 1.02 -9.35 3.83
C LEU A 121 0.26 -9.37 5.16
N HIS A 122 0.72 -8.61 6.17
CA HIS A 122 0.07 -8.51 7.47
C HIS A 122 -1.37 -7.94 7.39
N ALA A 123 -1.66 -7.14 6.38
CA ALA A 123 -2.98 -6.52 6.24
C ALA A 123 -4.04 -7.48 5.66
N ILE A 124 -3.62 -8.53 4.99
CA ILE A 124 -4.53 -9.47 4.32
C ILE A 124 -4.49 -10.88 4.87
N ALA A 125 -3.41 -11.30 5.54
CA ALA A 125 -3.19 -12.68 6.00
C ALA A 125 -4.43 -13.32 6.65
N ASP A 126 -5.03 -12.64 7.62
CA ASP A 126 -6.20 -13.15 8.38
C ASP A 126 -7.57 -12.78 7.76
N THR A 127 -7.61 -12.42 6.47
CA THR A 127 -8.83 -12.00 5.78
C THR A 127 -9.30 -13.04 4.74
N LYS A 128 -10.55 -12.93 4.27
CA LYS A 128 -11.05 -13.75 3.13
C LYS A 128 -10.19 -13.56 1.86
N ARG A 129 -9.67 -12.35 1.65
CA ARG A 129 -8.74 -12.07 0.54
C ARG A 129 -7.39 -12.78 0.74
N GLY A 130 -6.93 -12.87 1.98
CA GLY A 130 -5.74 -13.64 2.33
C GLY A 130 -5.93 -15.14 2.07
N GLN A 131 -7.10 -15.69 2.37
CA GLN A 131 -7.42 -17.10 2.05
C GLN A 131 -7.39 -17.35 0.53
N LEU A 132 -7.98 -16.44 -0.27
CA LEU A 132 -7.91 -16.50 -1.73
C LEU A 132 -6.45 -16.43 -2.22
N LEU A 133 -5.65 -15.54 -1.64
CA LEU A 133 -4.23 -15.42 -1.95
C LEU A 133 -3.49 -16.72 -1.62
N THR A 134 -3.70 -17.29 -0.43
CA THR A 134 -3.05 -18.53 -0.01
C THR A 134 -3.31 -19.68 -0.99
N LEU A 135 -4.56 -19.83 -1.46
CA LEU A 135 -4.89 -20.81 -2.51
C LEU A 135 -4.12 -20.54 -3.82
N GLY A 136 -4.04 -19.26 -4.23
CA GLY A 136 -3.28 -18.85 -5.40
C GLY A 136 -1.78 -19.14 -5.26
N LEU A 137 -1.18 -18.86 -4.11
CA LEU A 137 0.24 -19.13 -3.83
C LEU A 137 0.52 -20.63 -3.79
N ALA A 138 -0.36 -21.44 -3.21
CA ALA A 138 -0.25 -22.90 -3.23
C ALA A 138 -0.25 -23.44 -4.67
N ARG A 139 -1.09 -22.89 -5.54
CA ARG A 139 -1.13 -23.26 -6.96
C ARG A 139 0.15 -22.81 -7.70
N LEU A 140 0.64 -21.61 -7.43
CA LEU A 140 1.91 -21.13 -7.99
C LEU A 140 3.09 -22.01 -7.58
N ALA A 141 3.14 -22.46 -6.31
CA ALA A 141 4.17 -23.37 -5.84
C ALA A 141 4.18 -24.72 -6.57
N GLN A 142 3.01 -25.18 -7.06
CA GLN A 142 2.93 -26.37 -7.91
C GLN A 142 3.37 -26.10 -9.35
N LEU A 143 2.99 -24.94 -9.92
CA LEU A 143 3.31 -24.57 -11.30
C LEU A 143 4.79 -24.18 -11.46
N ALA A 144 5.36 -23.55 -10.45
CA ALA A 144 6.75 -23.08 -10.42
C ALA A 144 7.45 -23.53 -9.12
N PRO A 145 7.85 -24.80 -8.96
CA PRO A 145 8.39 -25.36 -7.71
C PRO A 145 9.68 -24.69 -7.22
N GLN A 146 10.41 -24.03 -8.12
CA GLN A 146 11.65 -23.33 -7.79
C GLN A 146 11.42 -21.85 -7.43
N CYS A 147 10.18 -21.39 -7.49
CA CYS A 147 9.81 -20.01 -7.18
C CYS A 147 10.09 -19.67 -5.71
N ARG A 148 10.58 -18.46 -5.48
CA ARG A 148 10.79 -17.89 -4.15
C ARG A 148 9.60 -17.03 -3.77
N PHE A 149 9.11 -17.19 -2.54
CA PHE A 149 8.06 -16.34 -1.97
C PHE A 149 8.68 -15.34 -1.00
N LEU A 150 8.42 -14.05 -1.23
CA LEU A 150 8.89 -12.95 -0.42
C LEU A 150 7.70 -12.13 0.07
N GLY A 151 7.46 -12.13 1.37
CA GLY A 151 6.46 -11.26 1.99
C GLY A 151 7.10 -9.95 2.44
N LEU A 152 6.44 -8.85 2.16
CA LEU A 152 6.77 -7.54 2.70
C LEU A 152 5.73 -7.19 3.75
N SER A 153 6.17 -6.74 4.91
CA SER A 153 5.29 -6.44 6.04
C SER A 153 5.77 -5.23 6.82
N ALA A 154 4.83 -4.45 7.34
CA ALA A 154 5.14 -3.54 8.44
C ALA A 154 5.46 -4.35 9.71
N THR A 155 5.92 -3.66 10.76
CA THR A 155 6.15 -4.26 12.08
C THR A 155 4.86 -4.89 12.61
N VAL A 156 4.95 -6.16 13.02
CA VAL A 156 3.81 -6.95 13.53
C VAL A 156 4.21 -7.65 14.82
N ALA A 157 3.22 -7.92 15.67
CA ALA A 157 3.44 -8.56 16.98
C ALA A 157 3.83 -10.05 16.86
N ALA A 158 3.36 -10.75 15.82
CA ALA A 158 3.60 -12.19 15.62
C ALA A 158 4.08 -12.45 14.17
N PRO A 159 5.36 -12.16 13.87
CA PRO A 159 5.91 -12.34 12.52
C PRO A 159 5.86 -13.79 12.03
N GLU A 160 6.07 -14.75 12.91
CA GLU A 160 6.07 -16.18 12.61
C GLU A 160 4.71 -16.63 12.05
N ARG A 161 3.62 -16.10 12.59
CA ARG A 161 2.26 -16.36 12.10
C ARG A 161 2.04 -15.79 10.70
N VAL A 162 2.53 -14.58 10.45
CA VAL A 162 2.45 -13.98 9.12
C VAL A 162 3.31 -14.75 8.12
N ALA A 163 4.48 -15.19 8.55
CA ALA A 163 5.43 -15.96 7.76
C ALA A 163 4.86 -17.31 7.29
N GLN A 164 4.02 -17.97 8.08
CA GLN A 164 3.38 -19.24 7.71
C GLN A 164 2.61 -19.16 6.38
N HIS A 165 2.05 -17.99 6.03
CA HIS A 165 1.38 -17.79 4.75
C HIS A 165 2.31 -17.88 3.52
N LEU A 166 3.62 -17.88 3.73
CA LEU A 166 4.64 -18.00 2.66
C LEU A 166 5.29 -19.37 2.60
N GLN A 167 4.95 -20.28 3.52
CA GLN A 167 5.62 -21.56 3.64
C GLN A 167 4.95 -22.60 2.73
N TYR A 168 5.49 -22.75 1.54
CA TYR A 168 5.12 -23.77 0.56
C TYR A 168 6.30 -24.72 0.34
N GLY A 169 6.17 -25.96 0.83
CA GLY A 169 7.24 -26.97 0.79
C GLY A 169 8.15 -26.97 2.02
N ALA A 170 9.26 -27.71 1.93
CA ALA A 170 10.16 -27.99 3.05
C ALA A 170 11.26 -26.93 3.26
N ARG A 171 11.30 -25.86 2.47
CA ARG A 171 12.33 -24.82 2.61
C ARG A 171 12.11 -24.01 3.89
N PRO A 172 13.16 -23.77 4.68
CA PRO A 172 13.07 -22.90 5.84
C PRO A 172 12.67 -21.49 5.41
N LEU A 173 11.90 -20.81 6.25
CA LEU A 173 11.44 -19.46 6.00
C LEU A 173 12.26 -18.49 6.85
N ASP A 174 13.01 -17.62 6.19
CA ASP A 174 13.78 -16.57 6.83
C ASP A 174 12.90 -15.38 7.17
N ILE A 175 13.05 -14.85 8.39
CA ILE A 175 12.45 -13.59 8.82
C ILE A 175 13.56 -12.56 8.91
N ILE A 176 13.55 -11.59 8.00
CA ILE A 176 14.52 -10.51 7.92
C ILE A 176 13.89 -9.26 8.52
N ARG A 177 14.52 -8.72 9.56
CA ARG A 177 14.05 -7.48 10.20
C ARG A 177 14.94 -6.32 9.76
N GLY A 178 14.33 -5.29 9.22
CA GLY A 178 14.98 -4.00 8.96
C GLY A 178 15.25 -3.25 10.27
N ARG A 179 15.92 -2.12 10.18
CA ARG A 179 16.11 -1.23 11.33
C ARG A 179 14.76 -0.72 11.81
N ASP A 180 14.61 -0.60 13.12
CA ASP A 180 13.44 0.06 13.69
C ASP A 180 13.42 1.53 13.27
N GLY A 181 12.24 2.02 12.90
CA GLY A 181 12.05 3.45 12.65
C GLY A 181 12.03 4.26 13.96
N ALA A 182 12.07 5.57 13.85
CA ALA A 182 11.87 6.45 14.98
C ALA A 182 10.55 6.14 15.70
N GLN A 183 10.55 6.21 17.02
CA GLN A 183 9.32 6.01 17.80
C GLN A 183 8.38 7.20 17.62
N PRO A 184 7.11 6.97 17.28
CA PRO A 184 6.16 8.06 17.11
C PRO A 184 5.85 8.71 18.44
N VAL A 185 5.78 10.04 18.45
CA VAL A 185 5.25 10.81 19.60
C VAL A 185 3.73 10.79 19.52
N MET A 186 3.08 10.12 20.46
CA MET A 186 1.63 9.98 20.50
C MET A 186 1.03 10.85 21.62
N ASN A 187 0.03 11.65 21.25
CA ASN A 187 -0.73 12.48 22.19
C ASN A 187 -2.23 12.21 22.05
N ILE A 188 -2.96 12.38 23.13
CA ILE A 188 -4.42 12.32 23.12
C ILE A 188 -4.94 13.76 23.18
N LEU A 189 -5.62 14.18 22.10
CA LEU A 189 -6.29 15.46 22.06
C LEU A 189 -7.64 15.35 22.78
N ILE A 190 -7.76 15.98 23.93
CA ILE A 190 -9.00 16.04 24.70
C ILE A 190 -9.62 17.42 24.47
N PRO A 191 -10.82 17.51 23.85
CA PRO A 191 -11.51 18.79 23.67
C PRO A 191 -11.91 19.36 25.01
N GLU A 192 -11.86 20.67 25.18
CA GLU A 192 -12.34 21.36 26.37
C GLU A 192 -13.86 21.25 26.57
N ALA A 193 -14.58 21.16 25.45
CA ALA A 193 -16.03 21.01 25.45
C ALA A 193 -16.46 19.61 25.93
N ARG A 194 -17.52 19.55 26.75
CA ARG A 194 -18.10 18.29 27.21
C ARG A 194 -18.55 17.44 26.00
N VAL A 195 -18.09 16.20 25.95
CA VAL A 195 -18.48 15.24 24.89
C VAL A 195 -19.98 14.99 25.00
N PRO A 196 -20.78 15.30 23.96
CA PRO A 196 -22.22 15.03 23.99
C PRO A 196 -22.49 13.52 23.92
N TRP A 197 -23.61 13.07 24.50
CA TRP A 197 -24.02 11.64 24.46
C TRP A 197 -24.10 11.08 23.04
N SER A 198 -24.41 11.93 22.04
CA SER A 198 -24.41 11.59 20.61
C SER A 198 -23.02 11.71 19.94
N GLY A 199 -21.94 11.82 20.70
CA GLY A 199 -20.59 12.22 20.27
C GLY A 199 -19.85 11.35 19.26
N ARG A 200 -20.53 10.36 18.66
CA ARG A 200 -19.93 9.44 17.68
C ARG A 200 -19.31 10.12 16.46
N MET A 201 -19.79 11.31 16.09
CA MET A 201 -19.31 12.05 14.91
C MET A 201 -18.14 12.98 15.20
N ALA A 202 -17.78 13.18 16.48
CA ALA A 202 -16.66 13.99 16.97
C ALA A 202 -16.67 15.46 16.52
N LEU A 203 -17.84 16.03 16.20
CA LEU A 203 -17.97 17.43 15.77
C LEU A 203 -17.56 18.44 16.86
N HIS A 204 -17.69 18.06 18.13
CA HIS A 204 -17.22 18.84 19.27
C HIS A 204 -15.69 19.01 19.30
N SER A 205 -14.94 18.16 18.59
CA SER A 205 -13.48 18.23 18.51
C SER A 205 -12.98 19.09 17.35
N VAL A 206 -13.87 19.55 16.46
CA VAL A 206 -13.47 20.27 15.24
C VAL A 206 -12.69 21.56 15.54
N PRO A 207 -13.06 22.38 16.54
CA PRO A 207 -12.27 23.55 16.89
C PRO A 207 -10.83 23.20 17.32
N ALA A 208 -10.68 22.18 18.17
CA ALA A 208 -9.36 21.73 18.62
C ALA A 208 -8.54 21.12 17.45
N LEU A 209 -9.20 20.40 16.53
CA LEU A 209 -8.55 19.90 15.30
C LEU A 209 -8.05 21.05 14.43
N TYR A 210 -8.84 22.10 14.26
CA TYR A 210 -8.46 23.26 13.47
C TYR A 210 -7.22 23.97 14.04
N GLU A 211 -7.17 24.15 15.37
CA GLU A 211 -5.99 24.73 16.03
C GLU A 211 -4.73 23.88 15.84
N GLU A 212 -4.83 22.56 15.88
CA GLU A 212 -3.67 21.68 15.59
C GLU A 212 -3.23 21.76 14.11
N ILE A 213 -4.19 21.85 13.17
CA ILE A 213 -3.91 22.01 11.74
C ILE A 213 -3.15 23.32 11.48
N LYS A 214 -3.52 24.42 12.12
CA LYS A 214 -2.85 25.72 11.96
C LYS A 214 -1.37 25.68 12.34
N LYS A 215 -0.99 24.88 13.32
CA LYS A 215 0.39 24.76 13.83
C LYS A 215 1.32 23.96 12.89
N ARG A 216 0.79 23.28 11.88
CA ARG A 216 1.53 22.32 11.06
C ARG A 216 1.52 22.69 9.58
N LYS A 217 2.48 22.15 8.79
CA LYS A 217 2.51 22.36 7.33
C LYS A 217 1.48 21.47 6.64
N THR A 218 1.47 20.18 6.97
CA THR A 218 0.55 19.20 6.38
C THR A 218 0.01 18.26 7.46
N THR A 219 -1.30 18.19 7.58
CA THR A 219 -1.99 17.33 8.56
C THR A 219 -2.90 16.33 7.84
N LEU A 220 -2.81 15.07 8.22
CA LEU A 220 -3.72 14.02 7.74
C LEU A 220 -4.70 13.64 8.85
N VAL A 221 -5.99 13.89 8.63
CA VAL A 221 -7.05 13.63 9.61
C VAL A 221 -7.82 12.38 9.20
N PHE A 222 -7.57 11.28 9.88
CA PHE A 222 -8.29 10.03 9.65
C PHE A 222 -9.58 9.94 10.46
N VAL A 223 -10.63 9.51 9.79
CA VAL A 223 -11.94 9.20 10.37
C VAL A 223 -12.38 7.78 10.00
N ASN A 224 -13.41 7.25 10.66
CA ASN A 224 -13.79 5.85 10.49
C ASN A 224 -14.87 5.62 9.41
N THR A 225 -15.67 6.64 9.09
CA THR A 225 -16.77 6.53 8.12
C THR A 225 -16.77 7.71 7.14
N ARG A 226 -17.39 7.51 5.97
CA ARG A 226 -17.56 8.57 4.96
C ARG A 226 -18.40 9.73 5.49
N ALA A 227 -19.51 9.42 6.18
CA ALA A 227 -20.35 10.45 6.79
C ALA A 227 -19.57 11.29 7.80
N GLN A 228 -18.71 10.67 8.62
CA GLN A 228 -17.85 11.39 9.54
C GLN A 228 -16.83 12.27 8.79
N ALA A 229 -16.27 11.79 7.66
CA ALA A 229 -15.34 12.57 6.85
C ALA A 229 -16.00 13.84 6.32
N GLU A 230 -17.20 13.72 5.76
CA GLU A 230 -17.97 14.86 5.26
C GLU A 230 -18.29 15.86 6.37
N LEU A 231 -18.77 15.39 7.51
CA LEU A 231 -19.14 16.27 8.63
C LEU A 231 -17.94 16.98 9.26
N VAL A 232 -16.82 16.27 9.46
CA VAL A 232 -15.59 16.87 9.97
C VAL A 232 -15.03 17.88 8.97
N PHE A 233 -15.03 17.55 7.68
CA PHE A 233 -14.62 18.46 6.61
C PHE A 233 -15.48 19.73 6.58
N GLN A 234 -16.81 19.59 6.62
CA GLN A 234 -17.74 20.75 6.67
C GLN A 234 -17.53 21.59 7.92
N GLY A 235 -17.30 20.95 9.07
CA GLY A 235 -17.00 21.64 10.32
C GLY A 235 -15.71 22.46 10.24
N LEU A 236 -14.64 21.87 9.73
CA LEU A 236 -13.36 22.55 9.49
C LEU A 236 -13.53 23.71 8.49
N TRP A 237 -14.28 23.48 7.41
CA TRP A 237 -14.53 24.50 6.39
C TRP A 237 -15.26 25.72 6.93
N ARG A 238 -16.22 25.53 7.84
CA ARG A 238 -16.96 26.63 8.51
C ARG A 238 -16.09 27.47 9.45
N LEU A 239 -15.05 26.85 10.04
CA LEU A 239 -14.11 27.53 10.96
C LEU A 239 -12.89 28.10 10.21
N ASN A 240 -12.80 27.87 8.91
CA ASN A 240 -11.60 28.18 8.11
C ASN A 240 -11.51 29.68 7.76
N ASP A 241 -11.32 30.51 8.75
CA ASP A 241 -11.15 31.96 8.66
C ASP A 241 -9.80 32.36 8.02
N GLU A 242 -8.78 31.51 8.14
CA GLU A 242 -7.47 31.71 7.51
C GLU A 242 -7.37 31.19 6.06
N ASN A 243 -8.48 30.73 5.49
CA ASN A 243 -8.51 30.17 4.12
C ASN A 243 -7.47 29.07 3.85
N LEU A 244 -7.24 28.22 4.85
CA LEU A 244 -6.32 27.09 4.70
C LEU A 244 -6.83 26.11 3.62
N ALA A 245 -5.92 25.57 2.82
CA ALA A 245 -6.26 24.58 1.81
C ALA A 245 -6.54 23.21 2.46
N ILE A 246 -7.83 22.89 2.68
CA ILE A 246 -8.29 21.66 3.31
C ILE A 246 -8.97 20.78 2.26
N GLY A 247 -8.54 19.52 2.15
CA GLY A 247 -9.09 18.53 1.24
C GLY A 247 -9.95 17.48 1.92
N LEU A 248 -10.79 16.79 1.13
CA LEU A 248 -11.59 15.63 1.56
C LEU A 248 -11.27 14.44 0.65
N HIS A 249 -11.01 13.25 1.24
CA HIS A 249 -10.71 12.05 0.47
C HIS A 249 -11.39 10.80 1.03
N HIS A 250 -12.31 10.23 0.25
CA HIS A 250 -12.92 8.93 0.56
C HIS A 250 -13.40 8.21 -0.72
N GLY A 251 -13.64 6.90 -0.62
CA GLY A 251 -13.93 6.05 -1.76
C GLY A 251 -15.20 6.33 -2.55
N SER A 252 -16.12 7.19 -2.05
CA SER A 252 -17.35 7.61 -2.78
C SER A 252 -17.18 8.88 -3.61
N LEU A 253 -16.06 9.59 -3.48
CA LEU A 253 -15.76 10.72 -4.36
C LEU A 253 -15.47 10.24 -5.77
N ALA A 254 -15.80 11.07 -6.77
CA ALA A 254 -15.43 10.82 -8.16
C ALA A 254 -13.92 10.63 -8.31
N VAL A 255 -13.51 9.79 -9.24
CA VAL A 255 -12.08 9.44 -9.45
C VAL A 255 -11.26 10.69 -9.73
N GLU A 256 -11.78 11.62 -10.52
CA GLU A 256 -11.12 12.88 -10.88
C GLU A 256 -10.87 13.76 -9.64
N GLN A 257 -11.85 13.84 -8.74
CA GLN A 257 -11.70 14.61 -7.48
C GLN A 257 -10.65 13.99 -6.58
N ARG A 258 -10.66 12.66 -6.42
CA ARG A 258 -9.63 11.96 -5.63
C ARG A 258 -8.24 12.24 -6.18
N ARG A 259 -8.05 12.10 -7.51
CA ARG A 259 -6.76 12.39 -8.17
C ARG A 259 -6.32 13.85 -8.00
N LYS A 260 -7.25 14.82 -8.00
CA LYS A 260 -6.91 16.22 -7.73
C LYS A 260 -6.36 16.42 -6.33
N ILE A 261 -7.01 15.82 -5.32
CA ILE A 261 -6.55 15.88 -3.93
C ILE A 261 -5.20 15.17 -3.77
N GLU A 262 -5.06 13.99 -4.35
CA GLU A 262 -3.81 13.23 -4.36
C GLU A 262 -2.66 14.04 -4.97
N ALA A 263 -2.89 14.63 -6.14
CA ALA A 263 -1.88 15.48 -6.79
C ALA A 263 -1.58 16.77 -6.00
N ALA A 264 -2.56 17.35 -5.31
CA ALA A 264 -2.35 18.53 -4.48
C ALA A 264 -1.57 18.18 -3.20
N MET A 265 -1.80 17.02 -2.59
CA MET A 265 -1.00 16.52 -1.48
C MET A 265 0.46 16.29 -1.89
N ALA A 266 0.70 15.56 -2.98
CA ALA A 266 2.04 15.26 -3.46
C ALA A 266 2.89 16.53 -3.72
N ARG A 267 2.23 17.66 -4.05
CA ARG A 267 2.91 18.95 -4.21
C ARG A 267 3.01 19.77 -2.92
N GLY A 268 2.54 19.25 -1.79
CA GLY A 268 2.50 19.99 -0.52
C GLY A 268 1.55 21.21 -0.55
N ALA A 269 0.55 21.21 -1.43
CA ALA A 269 -0.38 22.32 -1.61
C ALA A 269 -1.56 22.30 -0.62
N LEU A 270 -1.71 21.26 0.17
CA LEU A 270 -2.79 21.12 1.14
C LEU A 270 -2.27 21.24 2.58
N ARG A 271 -2.95 22.05 3.37
CA ARG A 271 -2.70 22.19 4.81
C ARG A 271 -3.25 21.01 5.60
N ALA A 272 -4.41 20.49 5.19
CA ALA A 272 -4.98 19.30 5.78
C ALA A 272 -5.78 18.47 4.78
N VAL A 273 -5.89 17.16 5.04
CA VAL A 273 -6.82 16.29 4.34
C VAL A 273 -7.59 15.44 5.34
N VAL A 274 -8.92 15.50 5.25
CA VAL A 274 -9.80 14.61 6.00
C VAL A 274 -10.03 13.35 5.17
N ALA A 275 -9.66 12.18 5.71
CA ALA A 275 -9.71 10.94 4.96
C ALA A 275 -10.28 9.77 5.74
N THR A 276 -10.85 8.82 5.01
CA THR A 276 -11.16 7.47 5.52
C THR A 276 -9.99 6.52 5.26
N SER A 277 -10.22 5.22 5.34
CA SER A 277 -9.22 4.20 4.98
C SER A 277 -8.73 4.25 3.53
N SER A 278 -9.23 5.15 2.72
CA SER A 278 -8.78 5.34 1.33
C SER A 278 -7.33 5.83 1.22
N LEU A 279 -6.78 6.40 2.29
CA LEU A 279 -5.39 6.84 2.40
C LEU A 279 -4.57 6.02 3.44
N ASP A 280 -5.11 4.89 3.93
CA ASP A 280 -4.38 4.02 4.85
C ASP A 280 -3.12 3.42 4.18
N LEU A 281 -3.16 3.22 2.85
CA LEU A 281 -2.14 2.49 2.08
C LEU A 281 -1.72 3.25 0.82
N GLY A 282 -0.47 3.13 0.43
CA GLY A 282 -0.04 3.14 -0.96
C GLY A 282 0.43 4.44 -1.59
N PHE A 283 0.52 5.56 -0.89
CA PHE A 283 0.98 6.78 -1.53
C PHE A 283 2.17 7.39 -0.80
N ASP A 284 3.13 7.87 -1.55
CA ASP A 284 4.18 8.76 -1.05
C ASP A 284 3.65 10.20 -1.12
N TRP A 285 3.19 10.69 0.03
CA TRP A 285 2.48 11.97 0.12
C TRP A 285 3.37 13.17 0.43
N GLY A 286 4.66 13.01 0.34
CA GLY A 286 5.58 14.04 0.80
C GLY A 286 5.61 14.17 2.34
N ASP A 287 6.04 15.30 2.83
CA ASP A 287 6.22 15.53 4.27
C ASP A 287 4.87 15.78 4.96
N ILE A 288 4.33 14.76 5.65
CA ILE A 288 3.18 14.89 6.57
C ILE A 288 3.73 15.09 7.97
N ASP A 289 3.45 16.25 8.59
CA ASP A 289 3.96 16.60 9.92
C ASP A 289 3.11 16.02 11.05
N LEU A 290 1.82 15.82 10.81
CA LEU A 290 0.88 15.38 11.82
C LEU A 290 -0.17 14.43 11.24
N VAL A 291 -0.40 13.33 11.97
CA VAL A 291 -1.53 12.43 11.73
C VAL A 291 -2.47 12.50 12.91
N ILE A 292 -3.73 12.82 12.66
CA ILE A 292 -4.79 12.83 13.67
C ILE A 292 -5.76 11.69 13.41
N GLN A 293 -6.00 10.86 14.41
CA GLN A 293 -7.03 9.83 14.35
C GLN A 293 -8.26 10.27 15.14
N VAL A 294 -9.37 10.49 14.48
CA VAL A 294 -10.65 10.85 15.09
C VAL A 294 -11.45 9.60 15.43
N GLY A 295 -11.63 9.36 16.71
CA GLY A 295 -12.25 8.13 17.23
C GLY A 295 -11.32 6.91 17.18
N ALA A 296 -11.71 5.83 17.85
CA ALA A 296 -10.91 4.62 17.92
C ALA A 296 -10.74 3.96 16.52
N PRO A 297 -9.51 3.65 16.07
CA PRO A 297 -9.30 2.93 14.81
C PRO A 297 -9.79 1.48 14.93
N LYS A 298 -10.11 0.87 13.80
CA LYS A 298 -10.49 -0.56 13.75
C LYS A 298 -9.24 -1.46 13.82
N GLY A 299 -8.66 -1.56 15.02
CA GLY A 299 -7.51 -2.42 15.33
C GLY A 299 -6.16 -1.68 15.34
N ALA A 300 -5.22 -2.23 16.12
CA ALA A 300 -3.88 -1.67 16.34
C ALA A 300 -3.05 -1.59 15.05
N SER A 301 -3.13 -2.60 14.19
CA SER A 301 -2.39 -2.60 12.91
C SER A 301 -2.76 -1.41 12.03
N ARG A 302 -4.05 -1.03 11.99
CA ARG A 302 -4.49 0.15 11.23
C ARG A 302 -3.99 1.45 11.85
N LEU A 303 -3.97 1.53 13.17
CA LEU A 303 -3.40 2.69 13.85
C LEU A 303 -1.92 2.87 13.49
N LEU A 304 -1.14 1.80 13.59
CA LEU A 304 0.28 1.81 13.22
C LEU A 304 0.50 2.19 11.75
N GLN A 305 -0.33 1.70 10.82
CA GLN A 305 -0.28 2.09 9.42
C GLN A 305 -0.52 3.59 9.22
N ARG A 306 -1.48 4.17 9.97
CA ARG A 306 -1.81 5.59 9.93
C ARG A 306 -0.71 6.45 10.54
N ILE A 307 -0.18 6.05 11.70
CA ILE A 307 0.96 6.70 12.34
C ILE A 307 2.16 6.73 11.39
N GLY A 308 2.46 5.61 10.71
CA GLY A 308 3.53 5.52 9.72
C GLY A 308 3.34 6.40 8.48
N ARG A 309 2.31 7.24 8.39
CA ARG A 309 2.15 8.28 7.37
C ARG A 309 2.79 9.60 7.77
N ALA A 310 3.03 9.83 9.05
CA ALA A 310 3.76 11.00 9.51
C ALA A 310 5.27 10.76 9.38
N ASN A 311 5.99 11.81 8.97
CA ASN A 311 7.46 11.82 8.88
C ASN A 311 8.05 10.55 8.24
N HIS A 312 7.81 10.33 6.96
CA HIS A 312 8.29 9.17 6.19
C HIS A 312 9.83 9.00 6.15
N ARG A 313 10.56 9.67 7.03
CA ARG A 313 12.02 9.58 7.14
C ARG A 313 12.38 8.61 8.26
N LEU A 314 13.38 7.75 8.01
CA LEU A 314 13.89 6.80 8.99
C LEU A 314 14.46 7.45 10.26
N ASP A 315 14.85 8.74 10.17
CA ASP A 315 15.61 9.46 11.19
C ASP A 315 14.80 10.55 11.92
N ALA A 316 13.50 10.71 11.63
CA ALA A 316 12.66 11.72 12.26
C ALA A 316 11.50 11.08 13.05
N PRO A 317 11.22 11.55 14.29
CA PRO A 317 10.12 11.07 15.12
C PRO A 317 8.74 11.43 14.55
#